data_29705822b0a1482eb4a61eefef22ed99
#
_entry.id   29705822b0a1482eb4a61eefef22ed99
#
_cell.length_a   1.000
_cell.length_b   1.000
_cell.length_c   1.000
_cell.angle_alpha   90.00
_cell.angle_beta   90.00
_cell.angle_gamma   90.00
#
_symmetry.space_group_name_H-M   'P 1'
#
loop_
_entity.id
_entity.type
_entity.pdbx_description
1 polymer ?
#
loop_
_entity_poly.entity_id
_entity_poly.type
_entity_poly.pdbx_seq_one_letter_code
_entity_poly.pdbx_strand_id
1 'polypeptide(L)'
;MKHYELLINAKDIIGHINPEIYGHFSEHLGRCIYNGIYVGENSSVPNIKGIRADMIEALRNIKIPVLRWPGGCFAEEYHWKDGIGSKESRKKIINTNWGGVTEDNSFGTHEFMLLCELIGCEPYINGNVGSGTVQELSEWIEYMTSSTNSPMTELRKENGKEAPWKVKYLGIGNENWGCGGNMRPEYYADLYKRYQSFCKNFSGNTLYKIASGPSSADYDWMESMMKALPPEVVNAIDLHYYTMPVWPEMEPATDFDDAMFYKTVEAANFADELLTRHTEIMNRYDPENKIGMVIGE
;
A
#
# COMPACT_ATOMS: atom_id res chain seq x y z
N MET A 1 44.19 14.44 9.41
CA MET A 1 43.02 14.06 8.62
C MET A 1 43.23 12.66 8.09
N LYS A 2 42.31 11.73 8.29
CA LYS A 2 42.38 10.41 7.62
C LYS A 2 41.87 10.60 6.21
N HIS A 3 42.57 10.14 5.21
CA HIS A 3 42.12 10.09 3.82
C HIS A 3 41.45 8.73 3.58
N TYR A 4 40.29 8.76 2.96
CA TYR A 4 39.58 7.58 2.50
C TYR A 4 39.49 7.66 0.99
N GLU A 5 39.72 6.54 0.31
CA GLU A 5 39.57 6.42 -1.14
C GLU A 5 38.36 5.54 -1.42
N LEU A 6 37.43 5.99 -2.28
CA LEU A 6 36.28 5.26 -2.77
C LEU A 6 36.45 5.04 -4.26
N LEU A 7 36.55 3.76 -4.68
CA LEU A 7 36.57 3.38 -6.09
C LEU A 7 35.19 2.88 -6.52
N ILE A 8 34.60 3.56 -7.50
CA ILE A 8 33.35 3.12 -8.14
C ILE A 8 33.67 2.58 -9.53
N ASN A 9 33.45 1.30 -9.75
CA ASN A 9 33.61 0.67 -11.06
C ASN A 9 32.26 0.46 -11.73
N ALA A 10 31.86 1.34 -12.65
CA ALA A 10 30.58 1.29 -13.36
C ALA A 10 30.40 0.04 -14.24
N LYS A 11 31.44 -0.74 -14.47
CA LYS A 11 31.37 -2.00 -15.23
C LYS A 11 31.15 -3.22 -14.35
N ASP A 12 31.29 -3.06 -13.04
CA ASP A 12 31.06 -4.11 -12.05
C ASP A 12 29.62 -4.01 -11.51
N ILE A 13 28.68 -4.50 -12.32
CA ILE A 13 27.26 -4.46 -11.98
C ILE A 13 26.95 -5.65 -11.08
N ILE A 14 26.65 -5.39 -9.81
CA ILE A 14 26.35 -6.41 -8.79
C ILE A 14 24.84 -6.67 -8.63
N GLY A 15 23.96 -5.82 -9.18
CA GLY A 15 22.53 -5.98 -9.07
C GLY A 15 21.73 -4.89 -9.78
N HIS A 16 20.42 -5.03 -9.72
CA HIS A 16 19.46 -4.03 -10.21
C HIS A 16 18.67 -3.48 -9.01
N ILE A 17 18.61 -2.16 -8.90
CA ILE A 17 17.75 -1.50 -7.89
C ILE A 17 16.36 -1.31 -8.52
N ASN A 18 15.38 -2.00 -8.00
CA ASN A 18 14.01 -1.84 -8.44
C ASN A 18 13.50 -0.44 -8.04
N PRO A 19 13.01 0.39 -8.99
CA PRO A 19 12.54 1.73 -8.66
C PRO A 19 11.41 1.75 -7.64
N GLU A 20 10.60 0.72 -7.55
CA GLU A 20 9.48 0.62 -6.60
C GLU A 20 9.93 0.65 -5.12
N ILE A 21 11.21 0.42 -4.80
CA ILE A 21 11.73 0.60 -3.42
C ILE A 21 11.61 2.06 -2.93
N TYR A 22 11.45 3.02 -3.85
CA TYR A 22 11.21 4.43 -3.56
C TYR A 22 9.71 4.77 -3.52
N GLY A 23 8.85 3.74 -3.45
CA GLY A 23 7.41 3.90 -3.30
C GLY A 23 7.04 4.57 -1.98
N HIS A 24 5.85 5.15 -1.97
CA HIS A 24 5.30 5.80 -0.78
C HIS A 24 3.98 5.15 -0.38
N PHE A 25 3.62 5.35 0.87
CA PHE A 25 2.41 4.88 1.50
C PHE A 25 1.59 6.05 2.05
N SER A 26 0.30 6.02 1.83
CA SER A 26 -0.65 6.99 2.37
C SER A 26 -1.85 6.28 3.00
N GLU A 27 -2.24 6.72 4.18
CA GLU A 27 -3.33 6.16 4.94
C GLU A 27 -4.24 7.24 5.49
N HIS A 28 -5.50 6.92 5.69
CA HIS A 28 -6.45 7.75 6.44
C HIS A 28 -6.09 7.72 7.94
N LEU A 29 -4.96 8.34 8.27
CA LEU A 29 -4.33 8.42 9.58
C LEU A 29 -3.91 9.85 9.87
N GLY A 30 -4.34 10.40 10.99
CA GLY A 30 -3.95 11.74 11.42
C GLY A 30 -4.20 12.78 10.32
N ARG A 31 -3.15 13.47 9.90
CA ARG A 31 -3.19 14.46 8.83
C ARG A 31 -2.53 14.00 7.53
N CYS A 32 -2.39 12.70 7.31
CA CYS A 32 -1.81 12.23 6.05
C CYS A 32 -2.72 12.61 4.87
N ILE A 33 -4.00 12.31 4.94
CA ILE A 33 -4.96 12.62 3.86
C ILE A 33 -5.60 14.00 4.11
N TYR A 34 -6.47 14.12 5.11
CA TYR A 34 -7.20 15.37 5.36
C TYR A 34 -6.32 16.42 6.04
N ASN A 35 -6.30 17.64 5.46
CA ASN A 35 -5.41 18.74 5.79
C ASN A 35 -3.92 18.48 5.51
N GLY A 36 -3.58 17.29 5.04
CA GLY A 36 -2.27 16.92 4.52
C GLY A 36 -2.28 16.95 2.99
N ILE A 37 -2.57 15.83 2.35
CA ILE A 37 -2.65 15.73 0.88
C ILE A 37 -3.89 16.44 0.34
N TYR A 38 -5.02 16.35 1.03
CA TYR A 38 -6.32 16.85 0.59
C TYR A 38 -6.89 17.90 1.55
N VAL A 39 -7.28 19.05 0.99
CA VAL A 39 -7.84 20.19 1.75
C VAL A 39 -9.24 20.60 1.28
N GLY A 40 -9.78 19.90 0.26
CA GLY A 40 -11.05 20.28 -0.35
C GLY A 40 -10.93 21.41 -1.37
N GLU A 41 -11.84 21.40 -2.36
CA GLU A 41 -11.78 22.30 -3.51
C GLU A 41 -11.95 23.78 -3.15
N ASN A 42 -12.74 24.05 -2.09
CA ASN A 42 -13.04 25.39 -1.62
C ASN A 42 -12.01 25.95 -0.60
N SER A 43 -10.92 25.22 -0.36
CA SER A 43 -9.87 25.67 0.55
C SER A 43 -9.14 26.90 0.02
N SER A 44 -8.72 27.80 0.92
CA SER A 44 -7.81 28.91 0.60
C SER A 44 -6.38 28.44 0.34
N VAL A 45 -6.02 27.21 0.72
CA VAL A 45 -4.72 26.61 0.38
C VAL A 45 -4.70 26.30 -1.12
N PRO A 46 -3.63 26.69 -1.85
CA PRO A 46 -3.52 26.35 -3.28
C PRO A 46 -3.70 24.86 -3.53
N ASN A 47 -4.66 24.52 -4.39
CA ASN A 47 -5.01 23.13 -4.63
C ASN A 47 -5.47 22.90 -6.09
N ILE A 48 -5.46 21.66 -6.51
CA ILE A 48 -6.04 21.16 -7.77
C ILE A 48 -7.13 20.16 -7.40
N LYS A 49 -8.39 20.56 -7.54
CA LYS A 49 -9.57 19.76 -7.15
C LYS A 49 -9.48 19.23 -5.71
N GLY A 50 -9.01 20.08 -4.80
CA GLY A 50 -8.87 19.77 -3.39
C GLY A 50 -7.54 19.13 -2.98
N ILE A 51 -6.70 18.70 -3.92
CA ILE A 51 -5.37 18.15 -3.66
C ILE A 51 -4.37 19.31 -3.58
N ARG A 52 -3.58 19.38 -2.51
CA ARG A 52 -2.63 20.47 -2.27
C ARG A 52 -1.57 20.53 -3.36
N ALA A 53 -1.39 21.74 -3.91
CA ALA A 53 -0.44 21.99 -5.01
C ALA A 53 1.02 21.79 -4.58
N ASP A 54 1.38 22.20 -3.36
CA ASP A 54 2.72 22.02 -2.80
C ASP A 54 3.08 20.54 -2.57
N MET A 55 2.10 19.73 -2.17
CA MET A 55 2.29 18.28 -2.03
C MET A 55 2.50 17.59 -3.38
N ILE A 56 1.72 17.99 -4.40
CA ILE A 56 1.90 17.49 -5.77
C ILE A 56 3.32 17.81 -6.26
N GLU A 57 3.77 19.04 -6.06
CA GLU A 57 5.10 19.49 -6.47
C GLU A 57 6.20 18.72 -5.74
N ALA A 58 6.11 18.59 -4.42
CA ALA A 58 7.08 17.87 -3.61
C ALA A 58 7.23 16.42 -4.05
N LEU A 59 6.09 15.69 -4.20
CA LEU A 59 6.09 14.29 -4.61
C LEU A 59 6.57 14.07 -6.05
N ARG A 60 6.28 15.01 -6.95
CA ARG A 60 6.86 15.02 -8.31
C ARG A 60 8.36 15.18 -8.31
N ASN A 61 8.88 16.10 -7.48
CA ASN A 61 10.31 16.42 -7.43
C ASN A 61 11.14 15.22 -6.96
N ILE A 62 10.62 14.41 -6.03
CA ILE A 62 11.26 13.17 -5.60
C ILE A 62 10.96 11.97 -6.49
N LYS A 63 10.08 12.13 -7.49
CA LYS A 63 9.76 11.13 -8.54
C LYS A 63 9.31 9.80 -7.96
N ILE A 64 8.37 9.83 -7.01
CA ILE A 64 7.86 8.58 -6.43
C ILE A 64 7.29 7.66 -7.52
N PRO A 65 7.66 6.38 -7.56
CA PRO A 65 7.22 5.46 -8.61
C PRO A 65 5.83 4.89 -8.35
N VAL A 66 5.46 4.72 -7.09
CA VAL A 66 4.21 4.09 -6.66
C VAL A 66 3.71 4.71 -5.36
N LEU A 67 2.39 4.83 -5.23
CA LEU A 67 1.72 5.30 -4.01
C LEU A 67 0.66 4.29 -3.59
N ARG A 68 0.76 3.76 -2.36
CA ARG A 68 -0.18 2.83 -1.75
C ARG A 68 -1.29 3.58 -0.98
N TRP A 69 -2.54 3.15 -1.15
CA TRP A 69 -3.74 3.71 -0.53
C TRP A 69 -4.89 2.67 -0.52
N PRO A 70 -5.91 2.67 0.35
CA PRO A 70 -6.32 3.72 1.31
C PRO A 70 -5.61 3.66 2.65
N GLY A 71 -4.74 2.70 2.86
CA GLY A 71 -4.03 2.56 4.10
C GLY A 71 -3.43 1.19 4.32
N GLY A 72 -2.97 1.03 5.54
CA GLY A 72 -2.69 -0.16 6.29
C GLY A 72 -3.96 -0.66 6.95
N CYS A 73 -4.06 -0.55 8.30
CA CYS A 73 -5.22 -1.02 9.05
C CYS A 73 -6.55 -0.38 8.60
N PHE A 74 -6.55 0.89 8.21
CA PHE A 74 -7.75 1.53 7.70
C PHE A 74 -8.30 0.85 6.43
N ALA A 75 -7.46 0.25 5.59
CA ALA A 75 -7.91 -0.47 4.41
C ALA A 75 -8.88 -1.62 4.75
N GLU A 76 -8.73 -2.24 5.93
CA GLU A 76 -9.53 -3.38 6.37
C GLU A 76 -10.90 -3.01 6.96
N GLU A 77 -11.19 -1.71 7.09
CA GLU A 77 -12.53 -1.19 7.42
C GLU A 77 -13.07 -0.23 6.34
N TYR A 78 -12.30 0.01 5.25
CA TYR A 78 -12.71 0.89 4.16
C TYR A 78 -13.58 0.19 3.14
N HIS A 79 -14.78 0.76 2.90
CA HIS A 79 -15.71 0.33 1.85
C HIS A 79 -15.66 1.33 0.70
N TRP A 80 -15.05 0.97 -0.41
CA TRP A 80 -14.73 1.88 -1.52
C TRP A 80 -15.95 2.62 -2.10
N LYS A 81 -17.14 2.01 -2.06
CA LYS A 81 -18.38 2.65 -2.51
C LYS A 81 -18.78 3.85 -1.66
N ASP A 82 -18.35 3.89 -0.41
CA ASP A 82 -18.58 5.02 0.48
C ASP A 82 -17.79 6.27 0.06
N GLY A 83 -16.69 6.08 -0.72
CA GLY A 83 -15.78 7.12 -1.20
C GLY A 83 -15.97 7.53 -2.67
N ILE A 84 -17.11 7.22 -3.30
CA ILE A 84 -17.43 7.63 -4.67
C ILE A 84 -18.76 8.40 -4.75
N GLY A 85 -19.04 8.98 -5.91
CA GLY A 85 -20.25 9.82 -6.10
C GLY A 85 -20.08 11.24 -5.55
N SER A 86 -21.23 11.94 -5.43
CA SER A 86 -21.28 13.30 -4.87
C SER A 86 -20.75 13.31 -3.43
N LYS A 87 -19.83 14.21 -3.11
CA LYS A 87 -19.17 14.28 -1.79
C LYS A 87 -20.19 14.51 -0.65
N GLU A 88 -21.26 15.23 -0.93
CA GLU A 88 -22.31 15.53 0.02
C GLU A 88 -23.13 14.27 0.41
N SER A 89 -23.18 13.27 -0.46
CA SER A 89 -23.90 12.01 -0.26
C SER A 89 -23.03 10.86 0.22
N ARG A 90 -21.70 11.06 0.31
CA ARG A 90 -20.78 10.01 0.76
C ARG A 90 -21.04 9.65 2.22
N LYS A 91 -21.02 8.36 2.51
CA LYS A 91 -21.25 7.86 3.85
C LYS A 91 -20.09 8.23 4.76
N LYS A 92 -20.41 8.75 5.95
CA LYS A 92 -19.43 9.00 7.00
C LYS A 92 -19.25 7.73 7.84
N ILE A 93 -18.01 7.44 8.19
CA ILE A 93 -17.65 6.31 9.04
C ILE A 93 -16.81 6.79 10.22
N ILE A 94 -16.70 5.96 11.25
CA ILE A 94 -15.74 6.18 12.33
C ILE A 94 -14.44 5.44 11.95
N ASN A 95 -13.33 6.13 11.93
CA ASN A 95 -12.02 5.51 11.80
C ASN A 95 -11.64 4.88 13.13
N THR A 96 -11.87 3.59 13.27
CA THR A 96 -11.69 2.89 14.54
C THR A 96 -10.24 2.60 14.85
N ASN A 97 -9.40 2.53 13.83
CA ASN A 97 -7.96 2.28 13.99
C ASN A 97 -7.20 3.54 14.41
N TRP A 98 -7.59 4.72 13.89
CA TRP A 98 -6.80 5.92 14.06
C TRP A 98 -7.60 7.07 14.69
N GLY A 99 -7.62 7.09 16.02
CA GLY A 99 -8.13 8.22 16.81
C GLY A 99 -9.64 8.33 16.95
N GLY A 100 -10.44 7.40 16.45
CA GLY A 100 -11.90 7.42 16.55
C GLY A 100 -12.55 8.62 15.87
N VAL A 101 -11.88 9.20 14.88
CA VAL A 101 -12.36 10.39 14.17
C VAL A 101 -13.41 10.02 13.11
N THR A 102 -14.25 11.00 12.74
CA THR A 102 -15.18 10.83 11.64
C THR A 102 -14.45 11.02 10.31
N GLU A 103 -14.44 9.98 9.48
CA GLU A 103 -14.05 10.04 8.08
C GLU A 103 -15.27 10.43 7.25
N ASP A 104 -15.17 11.49 6.47
CA ASP A 104 -16.27 11.95 5.61
C ASP A 104 -16.22 11.38 4.18
N ASN A 105 -15.17 10.61 3.89
CA ASN A 105 -14.91 10.00 2.59
C ASN A 105 -14.85 10.98 1.42
N SER A 106 -14.55 12.27 1.69
CA SER A 106 -14.40 13.28 0.63
C SER A 106 -13.15 13.07 -0.23
N PHE A 107 -12.18 12.26 0.27
CA PHE A 107 -11.09 11.70 -0.50
C PHE A 107 -11.31 10.21 -0.69
N GLY A 108 -11.58 9.79 -1.93
CA GLY A 108 -11.86 8.41 -2.29
C GLY A 108 -11.16 8.02 -3.58
N THR A 109 -11.70 7.01 -4.28
CA THR A 109 -11.06 6.44 -5.50
C THR A 109 -10.72 7.52 -6.53
N HIS A 110 -11.63 8.42 -6.85
CA HIS A 110 -11.41 9.44 -7.89
C HIS A 110 -10.34 10.44 -7.49
N GLU A 111 -10.35 10.89 -6.25
CA GLU A 111 -9.36 11.82 -5.71
C GLU A 111 -7.97 11.17 -5.64
N PHE A 112 -7.89 9.91 -5.22
CA PHE A 112 -6.63 9.17 -5.19
C PHE A 112 -6.05 8.95 -6.60
N MET A 113 -6.88 8.51 -7.54
CA MET A 113 -6.42 8.29 -8.92
C MET A 113 -5.99 9.59 -9.59
N LEU A 114 -6.69 10.71 -9.30
CA LEU A 114 -6.26 12.03 -9.74
C LEU A 114 -4.91 12.44 -9.14
N LEU A 115 -4.69 12.16 -7.85
CA LEU A 115 -3.39 12.41 -7.20
C LEU A 115 -2.28 11.66 -7.92
N CYS A 116 -2.46 10.36 -8.22
CA CYS A 116 -1.49 9.56 -8.94
C CYS A 116 -1.24 10.10 -10.36
N GLU A 117 -2.29 10.50 -11.09
CA GLU A 117 -2.17 11.14 -12.41
C GLU A 117 -1.38 12.46 -12.32
N LEU A 118 -1.65 13.30 -11.31
CA LEU A 118 -0.96 14.59 -11.10
C LEU A 118 0.51 14.42 -10.73
N ILE A 119 0.85 13.43 -9.94
CA ILE A 119 2.22 13.14 -9.51
C ILE A 119 2.99 12.42 -10.62
N GLY A 120 2.31 11.54 -11.38
CA GLY A 120 2.91 10.67 -12.39
C GLY A 120 3.44 9.36 -11.79
N CYS A 121 2.76 8.80 -10.79
CA CYS A 121 3.11 7.53 -10.16
C CYS A 121 2.06 6.44 -10.41
N GLU A 122 2.45 5.17 -10.25
CA GLU A 122 1.53 4.04 -10.29
C GLU A 122 0.67 3.98 -9.01
N PRO A 123 -0.65 3.74 -9.13
CA PRO A 123 -1.49 3.47 -7.97
C PRO A 123 -1.25 2.04 -7.46
N TYR A 124 -1.13 1.91 -6.13
CA TYR A 124 -1.21 0.65 -5.42
C TYR A 124 -2.45 0.68 -4.54
N ILE A 125 -3.47 -0.06 -4.95
CA ILE A 125 -4.74 -0.16 -4.23
C ILE A 125 -4.66 -1.29 -3.23
N ASN A 126 -4.98 -1.01 -1.96
CA ASN A 126 -5.04 -2.03 -0.92
C ASN A 126 -6.50 -2.40 -0.63
N GLY A 127 -6.85 -3.67 -0.84
CA GLY A 127 -8.21 -4.20 -0.75
C GLY A 127 -8.56 -4.68 0.66
N ASN A 128 -9.82 -4.49 1.03
CA ASN A 128 -10.38 -4.89 2.32
C ASN A 128 -10.73 -6.39 2.33
N VAL A 129 -10.02 -7.16 3.13
CA VAL A 129 -10.29 -8.59 3.38
C VAL A 129 -10.90 -8.82 4.76
N GLY A 130 -10.67 -7.89 5.70
CA GLY A 130 -11.13 -7.98 7.09
C GLY A 130 -12.65 -7.84 7.20
N SER A 131 -13.20 -6.69 6.86
CA SER A 131 -14.65 -6.43 6.91
C SER A 131 -15.33 -6.45 5.55
N GLY A 132 -14.57 -6.45 4.45
CA GLY A 132 -15.07 -6.45 3.08
C GLY A 132 -15.50 -7.82 2.57
N THR A 133 -15.94 -7.84 1.33
CA THR A 133 -16.35 -9.08 0.65
C THR A 133 -15.58 -9.27 -0.66
N VAL A 134 -15.50 -10.52 -1.12
CA VAL A 134 -14.92 -10.85 -2.43
C VAL A 134 -15.59 -10.09 -3.56
N GLN A 135 -16.92 -9.97 -3.51
CA GLN A 135 -17.69 -9.22 -4.49
C GLN A 135 -17.30 -7.74 -4.50
N GLU A 136 -17.19 -7.13 -3.32
CA GLU A 136 -16.85 -5.73 -3.18
C GLU A 136 -15.48 -5.41 -3.81
N LEU A 137 -14.46 -6.20 -3.53
CA LEU A 137 -13.14 -6.00 -4.12
C LEU A 137 -13.15 -6.25 -5.64
N SER A 138 -13.84 -7.30 -6.09
CA SER A 138 -13.99 -7.61 -7.52
C SER A 138 -14.68 -6.46 -8.27
N GLU A 139 -15.76 -5.91 -7.72
CA GLU A 139 -16.49 -4.77 -8.29
C GLU A 139 -15.61 -3.50 -8.30
N TRP A 140 -14.77 -3.29 -7.29
CA TRP A 140 -13.85 -2.15 -7.28
C TRP A 140 -12.83 -2.21 -8.41
N ILE A 141 -12.25 -3.40 -8.64
CA ILE A 141 -11.32 -3.60 -9.76
C ILE A 141 -12.03 -3.41 -11.11
N GLU A 142 -13.24 -3.94 -11.26
CA GLU A 142 -14.06 -3.74 -12.46
C GLU A 142 -14.37 -2.27 -12.68
N TYR A 143 -14.81 -1.57 -11.64
CA TYR A 143 -15.09 -0.13 -11.64
C TYR A 143 -13.89 0.68 -12.13
N MET A 144 -12.69 0.38 -11.63
CA MET A 144 -11.49 1.12 -11.99
C MET A 144 -10.95 0.78 -13.37
N THR A 145 -10.96 -0.50 -13.77
CA THR A 145 -10.11 -0.97 -14.87
C THR A 145 -10.87 -1.52 -16.09
N SER A 146 -12.18 -1.76 -16.00
CA SER A 146 -12.95 -2.30 -17.12
C SER A 146 -13.41 -1.20 -18.09
N SER A 147 -13.37 -1.50 -19.40
CA SER A 147 -14.01 -0.73 -20.45
C SER A 147 -15.26 -1.43 -21.03
N THR A 148 -15.54 -2.66 -20.58
CA THR A 148 -16.71 -3.42 -21.00
C THR A 148 -17.96 -2.83 -20.36
N ASN A 149 -19.04 -2.68 -21.14
CA ASN A 149 -20.29 -2.15 -20.61
C ASN A 149 -20.86 -3.03 -19.50
N SER A 150 -21.00 -2.48 -18.31
CA SER A 150 -21.48 -3.14 -17.11
C SER A 150 -21.98 -2.11 -16.08
N PRO A 151 -22.73 -2.53 -15.05
CA PRO A 151 -23.16 -1.62 -14.00
C PRO A 151 -22.01 -0.84 -13.34
N MET A 152 -20.84 -1.46 -13.14
CA MET A 152 -19.67 -0.81 -12.51
C MET A 152 -19.03 0.23 -13.45
N THR A 153 -18.95 -0.06 -14.74
CA THR A 153 -18.43 0.91 -15.72
C THR A 153 -19.37 2.09 -15.94
N GLU A 154 -20.67 1.86 -15.96
CA GLU A 154 -21.65 2.94 -16.02
C GLU A 154 -21.60 3.81 -14.76
N LEU A 155 -21.53 3.21 -13.57
CA LEU A 155 -21.37 3.94 -12.32
C LEU A 155 -20.10 4.80 -12.31
N ARG A 156 -18.96 4.31 -12.88
CA ARG A 156 -17.74 5.12 -13.03
C ARG A 156 -17.97 6.34 -13.91
N LYS A 157 -18.69 6.17 -15.04
CA LYS A 157 -19.00 7.26 -15.97
C LYS A 157 -19.94 8.28 -15.33
N GLU A 158 -20.98 7.82 -14.63
CA GLU A 158 -21.87 8.67 -13.86
C GLU A 158 -21.11 9.53 -12.84
N ASN A 159 -20.05 8.95 -12.25
CA ASN A 159 -19.16 9.64 -11.33
C ASN A 159 -18.09 10.50 -12.04
N GLY A 160 -18.18 10.70 -13.36
CA GLY A 160 -17.38 11.64 -14.12
C GLY A 160 -16.07 11.09 -14.71
N LYS A 161 -15.86 9.76 -14.74
CA LYS A 161 -14.67 9.16 -15.37
C LYS A 161 -15.08 8.20 -16.49
N GLU A 162 -15.00 8.68 -17.72
CA GLU A 162 -15.40 7.91 -18.92
C GLU A 162 -14.45 6.72 -19.16
N ALA A 163 -13.16 6.99 -19.29
CA ALA A 163 -12.15 5.96 -19.53
C ALA A 163 -11.70 5.25 -18.24
N PRO A 164 -11.39 3.94 -18.30
CA PRO A 164 -10.82 3.24 -17.16
C PRO A 164 -9.43 3.78 -16.81
N TRP A 165 -9.05 3.59 -15.55
CA TRP A 165 -7.67 3.78 -15.12
C TRP A 165 -6.82 2.54 -15.38
N LYS A 166 -5.51 2.71 -15.25
CA LYS A 166 -4.55 1.64 -15.11
C LYS A 166 -4.25 1.44 -13.63
N VAL A 167 -4.39 0.20 -13.16
CA VAL A 167 -4.04 -0.19 -11.80
C VAL A 167 -3.14 -1.41 -11.90
N LYS A 168 -1.87 -1.25 -11.57
CA LYS A 168 -0.88 -2.34 -11.62
C LYS A 168 -0.89 -3.12 -10.32
N TYR A 169 -0.78 -2.45 -9.19
CA TYR A 169 -0.59 -3.08 -7.88
C TYR A 169 -1.90 -3.20 -7.11
N LEU A 170 -2.18 -4.43 -6.67
CA LEU A 170 -3.34 -4.76 -5.84
C LEU A 170 -2.90 -5.53 -4.61
N GLY A 171 -2.94 -4.90 -3.45
CA GLY A 171 -2.88 -5.58 -2.16
C GLY A 171 -4.20 -6.27 -1.84
N ILE A 172 -4.14 -7.48 -1.37
CA ILE A 172 -5.30 -8.26 -0.94
C ILE A 172 -5.17 -8.49 0.56
N GLY A 173 -5.69 -7.54 1.32
CA GLY A 173 -5.58 -7.49 2.77
C GLY A 173 -4.39 -6.67 3.27
N ASN A 174 -4.40 -6.39 4.55
CA ASN A 174 -3.38 -5.69 5.31
C ASN A 174 -3.28 -6.26 6.71
N GLU A 175 -2.06 -6.64 7.15
CA GLU A 175 -1.81 -7.09 8.53
C GLU A 175 -2.87 -8.06 9.07
N ASN A 176 -3.22 -9.07 8.26
CA ASN A 176 -4.33 -9.96 8.59
C ASN A 176 -4.08 -10.82 9.83
N TRP A 177 -2.83 -10.88 10.30
CA TRP A 177 -2.44 -11.42 11.60
C TRP A 177 -2.86 -10.52 12.80
N GLY A 178 -3.13 -9.23 12.54
CA GLY A 178 -3.49 -8.21 13.52
C GLY A 178 -4.77 -7.47 13.14
N CYS A 179 -4.66 -6.17 12.85
CA CYS A 179 -5.81 -5.30 12.58
C CYS A 179 -6.68 -5.75 11.39
N GLY A 180 -6.12 -6.52 10.46
CA GLY A 180 -6.87 -7.09 9.34
C GLY A 180 -7.66 -8.36 9.69
N GLY A 181 -7.87 -8.69 10.97
CA GLY A 181 -8.79 -9.75 11.39
C GLY A 181 -8.26 -10.81 12.33
N ASN A 182 -7.04 -10.67 12.88
CA ASN A 182 -6.41 -11.62 13.81
C ASN A 182 -6.42 -13.06 13.29
N MET A 183 -6.05 -13.23 12.03
CA MET A 183 -6.12 -14.51 11.32
C MET A 183 -4.88 -15.34 11.54
N ARG A 184 -5.03 -16.67 11.43
CA ARG A 184 -3.89 -17.56 11.25
C ARG A 184 -3.44 -17.52 9.78
N PRO A 185 -2.16 -17.77 9.47
CA PRO A 185 -1.65 -17.65 8.10
C PRO A 185 -2.35 -18.60 7.13
N GLU A 186 -2.71 -19.81 7.52
CA GLU A 186 -3.42 -20.77 6.65
C GLU A 186 -4.82 -20.29 6.29
N TYR A 187 -5.54 -19.69 7.26
CA TYR A 187 -6.88 -19.14 7.00
C TYR A 187 -6.80 -17.94 6.08
N TYR A 188 -5.84 -17.04 6.32
CA TYR A 188 -5.62 -15.92 5.42
C TYR A 188 -5.22 -16.38 4.02
N ALA A 189 -4.33 -17.36 3.89
CA ALA A 189 -3.94 -17.91 2.59
C ALA A 189 -5.15 -18.47 1.81
N ASP A 190 -6.10 -19.11 2.47
CA ASP A 190 -7.34 -19.58 1.84
C ASP A 190 -8.26 -18.43 1.43
N LEU A 191 -8.38 -17.38 2.25
CA LEU A 191 -9.09 -16.15 1.88
C LEU A 191 -8.41 -15.47 0.70
N TYR A 192 -7.09 -15.29 0.73
CA TYR A 192 -6.32 -14.70 -0.35
C TYR A 192 -6.60 -15.42 -1.68
N LYS A 193 -6.50 -16.76 -1.70
CA LYS A 193 -6.81 -17.58 -2.90
C LYS A 193 -8.22 -17.29 -3.41
N ARG A 194 -9.18 -17.16 -2.50
CA ARG A 194 -10.56 -16.87 -2.86
C ARG A 194 -10.70 -15.46 -3.45
N TYR A 195 -10.16 -14.43 -2.80
CA TYR A 195 -10.23 -13.04 -3.26
C TYR A 195 -9.52 -12.86 -4.61
N GLN A 196 -8.27 -13.31 -4.71
CA GLN A 196 -7.48 -13.17 -5.94
C GLN A 196 -8.12 -13.85 -7.15
N SER A 197 -8.86 -14.94 -6.93
CA SER A 197 -9.57 -15.66 -8.00
C SER A 197 -10.65 -14.84 -8.69
N PHE A 198 -11.24 -13.89 -7.98
CA PHE A 198 -12.29 -13.00 -8.49
C PHE A 198 -11.77 -11.61 -8.89
N CYS A 199 -10.58 -11.23 -8.49
CA CYS A 199 -9.90 -10.03 -8.98
C CYS A 199 -9.33 -10.29 -10.38
N LYS A 200 -10.13 -10.04 -11.41
CA LYS A 200 -9.80 -10.33 -12.80
C LYS A 200 -9.06 -9.18 -13.47
N ASN A 201 -8.29 -9.52 -14.50
CA ASN A 201 -7.71 -8.55 -15.41
C ASN A 201 -8.78 -8.11 -16.40
N PHE A 202 -9.06 -6.80 -16.47
CA PHE A 202 -10.02 -6.22 -17.41
C PHE A 202 -9.31 -5.37 -18.45
N SER A 203 -9.82 -5.38 -19.68
CA SER A 203 -9.47 -4.41 -20.73
C SER A 203 -7.96 -4.20 -20.96
N GLY A 204 -7.18 -5.28 -20.85
CA GLY A 204 -5.73 -5.25 -21.00
C GLY A 204 -4.98 -4.68 -19.77
N ASN A 205 -5.68 -4.41 -18.68
CA ASN A 205 -5.04 -4.13 -17.39
C ASN A 205 -4.61 -5.44 -16.74
N THR A 206 -3.35 -5.55 -16.36
CA THR A 206 -2.80 -6.72 -15.66
C THR A 206 -2.49 -6.34 -14.22
N LEU A 207 -3.07 -7.08 -13.29
CA LEU A 207 -2.87 -6.87 -11.86
C LEU A 207 -1.64 -7.64 -11.38
N TYR A 208 -0.80 -6.96 -10.60
CA TYR A 208 0.25 -7.54 -9.77
C TYR A 208 -0.32 -7.69 -8.36
N LYS A 209 -0.67 -8.92 -7.97
CA LYS A 209 -1.41 -9.23 -6.74
C LYS A 209 -0.46 -9.52 -5.60
N ILE A 210 -0.62 -8.79 -4.52
CA ILE A 210 0.26 -8.80 -3.35
C ILE A 210 -0.52 -9.35 -2.17
N ALA A 211 0.02 -10.35 -1.50
CA ALA A 211 -0.57 -10.92 -0.29
C ALA A 211 -0.03 -10.20 0.95
N SER A 212 -0.88 -10.03 1.97
CA SER A 212 -0.46 -9.59 3.30
C SER A 212 0.54 -10.59 3.88
N GLY A 213 1.71 -10.11 4.20
CA GLY A 213 2.83 -10.91 4.66
C GLY A 213 3.06 -10.79 6.18
N PRO A 214 4.25 -11.19 6.64
CA PRO A 214 4.56 -11.26 8.05
C PRO A 214 4.78 -9.89 8.69
N SER A 215 4.65 -9.84 10.02
CA SER A 215 5.14 -8.76 10.86
C SER A 215 6.57 -9.06 11.29
N SER A 216 7.52 -8.19 10.92
CA SER A 216 8.91 -8.32 11.40
C SER A 216 9.45 -9.76 11.26
N ALA A 217 9.90 -10.38 12.34
CA ALA A 217 10.49 -11.72 12.36
C ALA A 217 9.48 -12.88 12.45
N ASP A 218 8.23 -12.68 12.03
CA ASP A 218 7.27 -13.80 11.95
C ASP A 218 7.58 -14.68 10.73
N TYR A 219 8.62 -15.48 10.86
CA TYR A 219 9.07 -16.40 9.81
C TYR A 219 8.09 -17.54 9.56
N ASP A 220 7.29 -17.91 10.58
CA ASP A 220 6.26 -18.95 10.45
C ASP A 220 5.11 -18.48 9.53
N TRP A 221 4.74 -17.19 9.61
CA TRP A 221 3.79 -16.60 8.67
C TRP A 221 4.31 -16.69 7.24
N MET A 222 5.55 -16.23 7.00
CA MET A 222 6.17 -16.28 5.67
C MET A 222 6.22 -17.71 5.14
N GLU A 223 6.66 -18.66 5.95
CA GLU A 223 6.75 -20.05 5.53
C GLU A 223 5.38 -20.65 5.20
N SER A 224 4.37 -20.37 6.00
CA SER A 224 2.99 -20.82 5.76
C SER A 224 2.42 -20.24 4.48
N MET A 225 2.65 -18.96 4.21
CA MET A 225 2.25 -18.30 2.97
C MET A 225 2.93 -18.93 1.75
N MET A 226 4.24 -19.14 1.81
CA MET A 226 5.00 -19.74 0.70
C MET A 226 4.59 -21.19 0.44
N LYS A 227 4.23 -21.95 1.47
CA LYS A 227 3.67 -23.31 1.30
C LYS A 227 2.31 -23.32 0.61
N ALA A 228 1.48 -22.30 0.89
CA ALA A 228 0.08 -22.26 0.46
C ALA A 228 -0.13 -21.57 -0.88
N LEU A 229 0.74 -20.63 -1.27
CA LEU A 229 0.55 -19.73 -2.41
C LEU A 229 1.65 -19.93 -3.46
N PRO A 230 1.39 -20.74 -4.51
CA PRO A 230 2.35 -20.89 -5.60
C PRO A 230 2.41 -19.64 -6.50
N PRO A 231 3.48 -19.47 -7.32
CA PRO A 231 3.67 -18.30 -8.18
C PRO A 231 2.55 -18.00 -9.18
N GLU A 232 1.70 -18.98 -9.47
CA GLU A 232 0.55 -18.81 -10.38
C GLU A 232 -0.60 -18.03 -9.74
N VAL A 233 -0.63 -17.91 -8.40
CA VAL A 233 -1.73 -17.25 -7.68
C VAL A 233 -1.30 -15.97 -6.95
N VAL A 234 0.00 -15.81 -6.66
CA VAL A 234 0.54 -14.65 -5.95
C VAL A 234 1.74 -14.08 -6.70
N ASN A 235 1.84 -12.75 -6.79
CA ASN A 235 3.00 -12.11 -7.41
C ASN A 235 4.02 -11.61 -6.39
N ALA A 236 3.55 -11.26 -5.17
CA ALA A 236 4.44 -10.86 -4.09
C ALA A 236 3.80 -11.07 -2.72
N ILE A 237 4.64 -11.09 -1.68
CA ILE A 237 4.25 -11.10 -0.28
C ILE A 237 4.77 -9.82 0.37
N ASP A 238 3.91 -9.15 1.13
CA ASP A 238 4.18 -7.87 1.79
C ASP A 238 4.75 -8.08 3.18
N LEU A 239 5.93 -7.55 3.47
CA LEU A 239 6.59 -7.58 4.77
C LEU A 239 6.44 -6.20 5.43
N HIS A 240 6.01 -6.17 6.68
CA HIS A 240 5.94 -4.96 7.49
C HIS A 240 6.99 -4.97 8.59
N TYR A 241 7.76 -3.89 8.70
CA TYR A 241 8.75 -3.71 9.75
C TYR A 241 8.91 -2.24 10.12
N TYR A 242 8.76 -1.94 11.39
CA TYR A 242 9.02 -0.60 11.96
C TYR A 242 10.29 -0.62 12.79
N THR A 243 11.24 0.23 12.44
CA THR A 243 12.45 0.45 13.26
C THR A 243 12.09 1.35 14.43
N MET A 244 12.03 0.75 15.63
CA MET A 244 11.81 1.47 16.88
C MET A 244 12.89 1.06 17.89
N PRO A 245 13.57 2.04 18.52
CA PRO A 245 14.62 1.72 19.48
C PRO A 245 14.09 1.06 20.75
N VAL A 246 12.83 1.36 21.12
CA VAL A 246 12.12 0.75 22.25
C VAL A 246 10.65 0.59 21.87
N TRP A 247 10.16 -0.63 21.77
CA TRP A 247 8.76 -0.93 21.54
C TRP A 247 8.05 -1.20 22.88
N PRO A 248 6.85 -0.69 23.17
CA PRO A 248 6.01 0.21 22.33
C PRO A 248 6.22 1.70 22.60
N GLU A 249 7.27 2.09 23.30
CA GLU A 249 7.56 3.47 23.66
C GLU A 249 8.05 4.23 22.44
N MET A 250 7.28 5.24 22.05
CA MET A 250 7.63 6.13 20.92
C MET A 250 8.40 7.31 21.46
N GLU A 251 9.61 7.48 20.98
CA GLU A 251 10.38 8.70 21.21
C GLU A 251 9.93 9.83 20.27
N PRO A 252 10.02 11.09 20.70
CA PRO A 252 9.66 12.22 19.84
C PRO A 252 10.57 12.30 18.62
N ALA A 253 10.01 12.73 17.49
CA ALA A 253 10.78 12.95 16.25
C ALA A 253 11.78 14.12 16.36
N THR A 254 11.62 14.93 17.36
CA THR A 254 12.50 16.06 17.73
C THR A 254 12.82 15.96 19.21
N ASP A 255 13.90 16.60 19.64
CA ASP A 255 14.30 16.61 21.05
C ASP A 255 14.77 15.24 21.57
N PHE A 256 15.51 14.52 20.72
CA PHE A 256 16.23 13.27 21.07
C PHE A 256 17.72 13.54 21.23
N ASP A 257 18.39 12.74 22.05
CA ASP A 257 19.84 12.82 22.24
C ASP A 257 20.64 11.91 21.29
N ASP A 258 21.97 12.05 21.32
CA ASP A 258 22.87 11.24 20.47
C ASP A 258 22.73 9.74 20.78
N ALA A 259 22.48 9.36 22.03
CA ALA A 259 22.34 7.97 22.43
C ALA A 259 21.10 7.35 21.76
N MET A 260 19.98 8.07 21.76
CA MET A 260 18.75 7.62 21.10
C MET A 260 18.92 7.55 19.57
N PHE A 261 19.59 8.53 18.96
CA PHE A 261 19.91 8.51 17.54
C PHE A 261 20.68 7.24 17.17
N TYR A 262 21.79 6.97 17.86
CA TYR A 262 22.60 5.79 17.54
C TYR A 262 21.89 4.47 17.83
N LYS A 263 21.04 4.41 18.87
CA LYS A 263 20.22 3.23 19.17
C LYS A 263 19.21 2.96 18.06
N THR A 264 18.61 4.00 17.50
CA THR A 264 17.68 3.88 16.35
C THR A 264 18.43 3.37 15.09
N VAL A 265 19.63 3.91 14.81
CA VAL A 265 20.47 3.45 13.70
C VAL A 265 20.90 1.98 13.89
N GLU A 266 21.24 1.58 15.12
CA GLU A 266 21.56 0.18 15.42
C GLU A 266 20.36 -0.73 15.22
N ALA A 267 19.17 -0.32 15.68
CA ALA A 267 17.92 -1.08 15.47
C ALA A 267 17.59 -1.23 13.98
N ALA A 268 17.90 -0.23 13.15
CA ALA A 268 17.67 -0.31 11.71
C ALA A 268 18.51 -1.41 11.02
N ASN A 269 19.65 -1.82 11.56
CA ASN A 269 20.44 -2.91 11.02
C ASN A 269 19.70 -4.26 11.05
N PHE A 270 18.70 -4.41 11.89
CA PHE A 270 17.88 -5.63 11.91
C PHE A 270 17.12 -5.88 10.61
N ALA A 271 16.89 -4.84 9.80
CA ALA A 271 16.29 -4.99 8.47
C ALA A 271 17.11 -5.95 7.56
N ASP A 272 18.44 -5.94 7.66
CA ASP A 272 19.30 -6.85 6.87
C ASP A 272 19.04 -8.31 7.24
N GLU A 273 18.95 -8.62 8.54
CA GLU A 273 18.61 -9.98 9.01
C GLU A 273 17.20 -10.39 8.55
N LEU A 274 16.21 -9.50 8.68
CA LEU A 274 14.83 -9.77 8.28
C LEU A 274 14.76 -10.12 6.79
N LEU A 275 15.32 -9.26 5.93
CA LEU A 275 15.31 -9.46 4.49
C LEU A 275 16.02 -10.76 4.11
N THR A 276 17.18 -11.02 4.70
CA THR A 276 17.94 -12.24 4.43
C THR A 276 17.13 -13.48 4.79
N ARG A 277 16.59 -13.57 6.01
CA ARG A 277 15.90 -14.77 6.49
C ARG A 277 14.57 -14.99 5.77
N HIS A 278 13.78 -13.93 5.51
CA HIS A 278 12.56 -14.07 4.72
C HIS A 278 12.87 -14.50 3.29
N THR A 279 13.90 -13.94 2.65
CA THR A 279 14.34 -14.36 1.31
C THR A 279 14.79 -15.82 1.29
N GLU A 280 15.53 -16.29 2.30
CA GLU A 280 15.92 -17.70 2.43
C GLU A 280 14.70 -18.64 2.51
N ILE A 281 13.65 -18.21 3.22
CA ILE A 281 12.39 -18.96 3.27
C ILE A 281 11.75 -18.98 1.87
N MET A 282 11.60 -17.82 1.23
CA MET A 282 11.01 -17.72 -0.09
C MET A 282 11.75 -18.58 -1.11
N ASN A 283 13.08 -18.54 -1.13
CA ASN A 283 13.91 -19.32 -2.06
C ASN A 283 13.74 -20.84 -1.93
N ARG A 284 13.35 -21.34 -0.75
CA ARG A 284 13.07 -22.78 -0.56
C ARG A 284 11.82 -23.25 -1.32
N TYR A 285 10.84 -22.36 -1.51
CA TYR A 285 9.56 -22.68 -2.15
C TYR A 285 9.44 -22.12 -3.58
N ASP A 286 10.19 -21.06 -3.87
CA ASP A 286 10.26 -20.40 -5.18
C ASP A 286 11.71 -20.16 -5.60
N PRO A 287 12.45 -21.21 -5.97
CA PRO A 287 13.86 -21.10 -6.34
C PRO A 287 14.09 -20.31 -7.64
N GLU A 288 13.04 -20.05 -8.41
CA GLU A 288 13.09 -19.24 -9.63
C GLU A 288 12.83 -17.74 -9.35
N ASN A 289 12.58 -17.37 -8.10
CA ASN A 289 12.33 -15.99 -7.66
C ASN A 289 11.19 -15.28 -8.43
N LYS A 290 10.10 -15.99 -8.65
CA LYS A 290 8.91 -15.46 -9.33
C LYS A 290 8.03 -14.62 -8.40
N ILE A 291 8.07 -14.93 -7.10
CA ILE A 291 7.32 -14.20 -6.07
C ILE A 291 8.22 -13.11 -5.50
N GLY A 292 7.80 -11.86 -5.65
CA GLY A 292 8.51 -10.71 -5.08
C GLY A 292 8.28 -10.56 -3.58
N MET A 293 9.19 -9.83 -2.93
CA MET A 293 8.97 -9.29 -1.58
C MET A 293 8.68 -7.79 -1.72
N VAL A 294 7.61 -7.33 -1.11
CA VAL A 294 7.25 -5.92 -0.97
C VAL A 294 7.50 -5.52 0.47
N ILE A 295 8.04 -4.34 0.69
CA ILE A 295 8.09 -3.72 2.02
C ILE A 295 7.01 -2.65 1.99
N GLY A 296 5.84 -2.98 2.50
CA GLY A 296 4.64 -2.13 2.43
C GLY A 296 4.57 -1.10 3.55
N GLU A 297 5.20 -1.45 4.67
CA GLU A 297 5.33 -0.58 5.85
C GLU A 297 6.63 -0.82 6.56
#